data_8f184607ff1cffa39f896cdfc9fbb7d9
#
_entry.id   8f184607ff1cffa39f896cdfc9fbb7d9
#
_cell.length_a   1.000
_cell.length_b   1.000
_cell.length_c   1.000
_cell.angle_alpha   90.00
_cell.angle_beta   90.00
_cell.angle_gamma   90.00
#
_symmetry.space_group_name_H-M   'P 1'
#
loop_
_entity.id
_entity.type
_entity.pdbx_description
1 polymer ?
#
loop_
_entity_poly.entity_id
_entity_poly.type
_entity_poly.pdbx_seq_one_letter_code
_entity_poly.pdbx_strand_id
1 'polypeptide(L)'
;DAVKGQKKLRILDVGCGSGCLSVTLALETCSQVTAWDISEIALEVTGKNAERLQADVIAVRQDALHAPEDDMEKWDFIVSNPPYICNREASEMESNVLDHEPSIALFVPDDDPLLFYRAIAEYGLHALKPEGMLFFEINQAYGTETAQLMEAIGYSQVQVSQDIFGKDRFVYGKKKPLD
;
A
#
# COMPACT_ATOMS: atom_id res chain seq x y z
N ASP A 1 1.97 -17.36 28.82
CA ASP A 1 3.34 -17.88 28.57
C ASP A 1 3.55 -18.60 27.23
N ALA A 2 2.57 -18.58 26.30
CA ALA A 2 2.64 -19.32 25.03
C ALA A 2 3.04 -18.46 23.80
N VAL A 3 3.40 -17.17 23.95
CA VAL A 3 3.68 -16.25 22.82
C VAL A 3 5.20 -15.99 22.63
N LYS A 4 6.06 -16.61 23.41
CA LYS A 4 7.51 -16.54 23.23
C LYS A 4 7.96 -17.48 22.12
N GLY A 5 8.01 -17.02 20.87
CA GLY A 5 8.63 -17.75 19.76
C GLY A 5 8.02 -17.56 18.37
N GLN A 6 6.86 -16.97 18.22
CA GLN A 6 6.36 -16.65 16.89
C GLN A 6 7.09 -15.41 16.34
N LYS A 7 7.74 -15.57 15.17
CA LYS A 7 8.38 -14.49 14.46
C LYS A 7 7.30 -13.48 14.06
N LYS A 8 7.41 -12.24 14.57
CA LYS A 8 6.47 -11.18 14.27
C LYS A 8 6.51 -10.87 12.76
N LEU A 9 5.37 -10.80 12.12
CA LEU A 9 5.28 -10.42 10.70
C LEU A 9 5.74 -8.98 10.53
N ARG A 10 6.40 -8.71 9.43
CA ARG A 10 6.82 -7.37 9.00
C ARG A 10 5.98 -6.93 7.83
N ILE A 11 5.20 -5.89 8.02
CA ILE A 11 4.30 -5.34 7.01
C ILE A 11 4.78 -3.94 6.65
N LEU A 12 4.74 -3.61 5.36
CA LEU A 12 4.93 -2.26 4.86
C LEU A 12 3.58 -1.72 4.38
N ASP A 13 3.21 -0.53 4.84
CA ASP A 13 2.06 0.24 4.36
C ASP A 13 2.60 1.46 3.60
N VAL A 14 2.35 1.53 2.28
CA VAL A 14 2.86 2.58 1.40
C VAL A 14 1.77 3.59 1.10
N GLY A 15 2.01 4.87 1.45
CA GLY A 15 1.00 5.93 1.39
C GLY A 15 0.04 5.81 2.57
N CYS A 16 0.59 5.78 3.79
CA CYS A 16 -0.17 5.45 5.00
C CYS A 16 -1.21 6.50 5.42
N GLY A 17 -1.09 7.74 4.96
CA GLY A 17 -2.01 8.84 5.29
C GLY A 17 -2.14 9.04 6.80
N SER A 18 -3.33 8.81 7.35
CA SER A 18 -3.60 8.90 8.80
C SER A 18 -3.12 7.69 9.60
N GLY A 19 -2.58 6.66 8.94
CA GLY A 19 -2.16 5.40 9.55
C GLY A 19 -3.31 4.47 9.94
N CYS A 20 -4.52 4.69 9.43
CA CYS A 20 -5.68 3.86 9.76
C CYS A 20 -5.42 2.38 9.42
N LEU A 21 -4.90 2.11 8.21
CA LEU A 21 -4.55 0.75 7.79
C LEU A 21 -3.38 0.20 8.58
N SER A 22 -2.29 0.98 8.73
CA SER A 22 -1.10 0.60 9.50
C SER A 22 -1.44 0.18 10.93
N VAL A 23 -2.20 1.01 11.64
CA VAL A 23 -2.58 0.76 13.05
C VAL A 23 -3.49 -0.47 13.16
N THR A 24 -4.48 -0.58 12.27
CA THR A 24 -5.39 -1.74 12.26
C THR A 24 -4.62 -3.04 12.03
N LEU A 25 -3.74 -3.08 11.02
CA LEU A 25 -2.92 -4.25 10.74
C LEU A 25 -2.01 -4.63 11.92
N ALA A 26 -1.36 -3.64 12.55
CA ALA A 26 -0.50 -3.91 13.70
C ALA A 26 -1.25 -4.55 14.87
N LEU A 27 -2.46 -4.07 15.16
CA LEU A 27 -3.28 -4.57 16.27
C LEU A 27 -3.91 -5.93 15.96
N GLU A 28 -4.54 -6.07 14.79
CA GLU A 28 -5.31 -7.27 14.45
C GLU A 28 -4.42 -8.49 14.13
N THR A 29 -3.22 -8.25 13.62
CA THR A 29 -2.30 -9.33 13.24
C THR A 29 -1.11 -9.49 14.19
N CYS A 30 -1.01 -8.67 15.24
CA CYS A 30 0.15 -8.62 16.13
C CYS A 30 1.48 -8.47 15.38
N SER A 31 1.48 -7.74 14.26
CA SER A 31 2.66 -7.51 13.40
C SER A 31 3.38 -6.22 13.75
N GLN A 32 4.60 -6.06 13.22
CA GLN A 32 5.26 -4.76 13.13
C GLN A 32 4.98 -4.16 11.76
N VAL A 33 4.41 -2.95 11.75
CA VAL A 33 4.11 -2.23 10.50
C VAL A 33 5.07 -1.06 10.34
N THR A 34 5.72 -0.96 9.19
CA THR A 34 6.40 0.26 8.76
C THR A 34 5.44 1.02 7.85
N ALA A 35 5.18 2.27 8.18
CA ALA A 35 4.25 3.13 7.46
C ALA A 35 5.03 4.19 6.68
N TRP A 36 4.96 4.17 5.37
CA TRP A 36 5.59 5.15 4.49
C TRP A 36 4.61 6.23 4.04
N ASP A 37 5.06 7.46 4.07
CA ASP A 37 4.38 8.58 3.42
C ASP A 37 5.39 9.65 3.04
N ILE A 38 5.08 10.46 2.04
CA ILE A 38 5.88 11.64 1.66
C ILE A 38 5.51 12.86 2.52
N SER A 39 4.30 12.89 3.07
CA SER A 39 3.75 13.98 3.88
C SER A 39 4.18 13.85 5.34
N GLU A 40 4.90 14.85 5.83
CA GLU A 40 5.26 14.93 7.25
C GLU A 40 4.02 15.02 8.17
N ILE A 41 2.96 15.68 7.70
CA ILE A 41 1.69 15.79 8.43
C ILE A 41 1.04 14.41 8.58
N ALA A 42 0.99 13.61 7.51
CA ALA A 42 0.49 12.26 7.53
C ALA A 42 1.26 11.38 8.53
N LEU A 43 2.59 11.47 8.51
CA LEU A 43 3.45 10.72 9.43
C LEU A 43 3.26 11.14 10.89
N GLU A 44 3.08 12.43 11.16
CA GLU A 44 2.77 12.91 12.51
C GLU A 44 1.43 12.37 13.01
N VAL A 45 0.40 12.37 12.16
CA VAL A 45 -0.93 11.82 12.49
C VAL A 45 -0.85 10.32 12.73
N THR A 46 -0.15 9.59 11.84
CA THR A 46 0.10 8.14 11.99
C THR A 46 0.80 7.83 13.31
N GLY A 47 1.87 8.58 13.65
CA GLY A 47 2.58 8.39 14.91
C GLY A 47 1.70 8.62 16.14
N LYS A 48 0.90 9.68 16.15
CA LYS A 48 -0.06 9.97 17.24
C LYS A 48 -1.12 8.89 17.39
N ASN A 49 -1.66 8.39 16.27
CA ASN A 49 -2.65 7.32 16.28
C ASN A 49 -2.05 6.00 16.79
N ALA A 50 -0.84 5.66 16.34
CA ALA A 50 -0.11 4.47 16.79
C ALA A 50 0.18 4.52 18.29
N GLU A 51 0.70 5.65 18.80
CA GLU A 51 0.98 5.84 20.23
C GLU A 51 -0.30 5.71 21.07
N ARG A 52 -1.36 6.44 20.68
CA ARG A 52 -2.66 6.42 21.39
C ARG A 52 -3.25 5.03 21.49
N LEU A 53 -3.10 4.21 20.46
CA LEU A 53 -3.67 2.86 20.36
C LEU A 53 -2.67 1.76 20.73
N GLN A 54 -1.43 2.13 21.11
CA GLN A 54 -0.35 1.21 21.46
C GLN A 54 -0.06 0.19 20.34
N ALA A 55 -0.16 0.64 19.08
CA ALA A 55 0.14 -0.17 17.90
C ALA A 55 1.64 -0.14 17.57
N ASP A 56 2.21 -1.27 17.18
CA ASP A 56 3.62 -1.36 16.76
C ASP A 56 3.79 -0.87 15.31
N VAL A 57 3.74 0.46 15.15
CA VAL A 57 3.88 1.14 13.87
C VAL A 57 5.08 2.07 13.89
N ILE A 58 5.91 2.01 12.86
CA ILE A 58 7.06 2.89 12.64
C ILE A 58 6.76 3.76 11.42
N ALA A 59 6.51 5.06 11.64
CA ALA A 59 6.29 6.02 10.57
C ALA A 59 7.63 6.48 9.97
N VAL A 60 7.76 6.42 8.64
CA VAL A 60 9.00 6.73 7.91
C VAL A 60 8.67 7.60 6.71
N ARG A 61 9.37 8.72 6.57
CA ARG A 61 9.26 9.54 5.37
C ARG A 61 9.94 8.87 4.20
N GLN A 62 9.16 8.42 3.22
CA GLN A 62 9.63 7.77 2.02
C GLN A 62 8.73 8.11 0.83
N ASP A 63 9.35 8.49 -0.28
CA ASP A 63 8.67 8.60 -1.56
C ASP A 63 8.59 7.23 -2.21
N ALA A 64 7.38 6.78 -2.52
CA ALA A 64 7.15 5.48 -3.16
C ALA A 64 7.76 5.38 -4.57
N LEU A 65 7.92 6.51 -5.27
CA LEU A 65 8.54 6.55 -6.59
C LEU A 65 10.08 6.45 -6.54
N HIS A 66 10.67 6.60 -5.33
CA HIS A 66 12.10 6.55 -5.08
C HIS A 66 12.38 5.60 -3.90
N ALA A 67 11.77 4.41 -3.95
CA ALA A 67 11.93 3.39 -2.92
C ALA A 67 13.37 2.86 -2.86
N PRO A 68 13.86 2.41 -1.67
CA PRO A 68 15.23 1.90 -1.51
C PRO A 68 15.50 0.65 -2.38
N GLU A 69 16.59 0.67 -3.13
CA GLU A 69 16.98 -0.46 -3.99
C GLU A 69 17.65 -1.61 -3.21
N ASP A 70 18.11 -1.34 -1.99
CA ASP A 70 18.85 -2.28 -1.13
C ASP A 70 17.96 -3.05 -0.14
N ASP A 71 16.67 -2.79 -0.12
CA ASP A 71 15.70 -3.54 0.67
C ASP A 71 15.45 -4.93 0.04
N MET A 72 16.13 -5.97 0.55
CA MET A 72 15.99 -7.34 0.05
C MET A 72 15.25 -8.21 1.05
N GLU A 73 14.19 -8.89 0.59
CA GLU A 73 13.42 -9.88 1.38
C GLU A 73 13.06 -9.41 2.79
N LYS A 74 12.68 -8.14 2.90
CA LYS A 74 12.44 -7.44 4.14
C LYS A 74 11.04 -7.63 4.68
N TRP A 75 10.05 -7.72 3.79
CA TRP A 75 8.63 -7.67 4.14
C TRP A 75 7.93 -9.01 3.91
N ASP A 76 7.07 -9.39 4.85
CA ASP A 76 6.15 -10.51 4.67
C ASP A 76 4.95 -10.08 3.80
N PHE A 77 4.49 -8.82 4.01
CA PHE A 77 3.41 -8.22 3.24
C PHE A 77 3.74 -6.75 2.91
N ILE A 78 3.28 -6.32 1.75
CA ILE A 78 3.22 -4.90 1.37
C ILE A 78 1.76 -4.59 1.06
N VAL A 79 1.24 -3.51 1.63
CA VAL A 79 -0.10 -3.00 1.38
C VAL A 79 -0.01 -1.56 0.91
N SER A 80 -0.90 -1.13 0.06
CA SER A 80 -0.96 0.28 -0.36
C SER A 80 -2.36 0.66 -0.84
N ASN A 81 -2.77 1.86 -0.43
CA ASN A 81 -3.85 2.60 -1.06
C ASN A 81 -3.22 3.88 -1.67
N PRO A 82 -2.55 3.76 -2.82
CA PRO A 82 -1.79 4.86 -3.40
C PRO A 82 -2.73 5.85 -4.10
N PRO A 83 -2.26 7.06 -4.46
CA PRO A 83 -3.01 7.95 -5.35
C PRO A 83 -3.38 7.23 -6.65
N TYR A 84 -4.65 7.27 -7.04
CA TYR A 84 -5.16 6.58 -8.23
C TYR A 84 -6.21 7.36 -9.03
N ILE A 85 -6.50 8.61 -8.64
CA ILE A 85 -7.48 9.44 -9.32
C ILE A 85 -6.77 10.21 -10.43
N CYS A 86 -7.20 10.03 -11.67
CA CYS A 86 -6.66 10.81 -12.78
C CYS A 86 -7.07 12.29 -12.64
N ASN A 87 -6.20 13.22 -13.05
CA ASN A 87 -6.48 14.66 -12.98
C ASN A 87 -7.80 15.05 -13.66
N ARG A 88 -8.17 14.35 -14.76
CA ARG A 88 -9.45 14.57 -15.47
C ARG A 88 -10.69 14.24 -14.63
N GLU A 89 -10.56 13.36 -13.64
CA GLU A 89 -11.65 12.93 -12.76
C GLU A 89 -11.90 13.95 -11.62
N ALA A 90 -10.99 14.90 -11.41
CA ALA A 90 -11.09 15.89 -10.34
C ALA A 90 -12.38 16.73 -10.39
N SER A 91 -12.90 17.01 -11.59
CA SER A 91 -14.13 17.79 -11.78
C SER A 91 -15.42 17.05 -11.40
N GLU A 92 -15.35 15.73 -11.27
CA GLU A 92 -16.49 14.87 -10.90
C GLU A 92 -16.50 14.53 -9.39
N MET A 93 -15.48 14.99 -8.65
CA MET A 93 -15.36 14.71 -7.23
C MET A 93 -16.19 15.67 -6.38
N GLU A 94 -16.68 15.16 -5.25
CA GLU A 94 -17.33 15.99 -4.24
C GLU A 94 -16.33 16.98 -3.62
N SER A 95 -16.77 18.23 -3.39
CA SER A 95 -15.95 19.29 -2.79
C SER A 95 -15.32 18.90 -1.46
N ASN A 96 -16.01 18.09 -0.65
CA ASN A 96 -15.50 17.63 0.63
C ASN A 96 -14.20 16.84 0.54
N VAL A 97 -13.97 16.08 -0.54
CA VAL A 97 -12.72 15.32 -0.74
C VAL A 97 -11.60 16.25 -1.17
N LEU A 98 -11.88 17.16 -2.11
CA LEU A 98 -10.91 18.13 -2.61
C LEU A 98 -10.46 19.14 -1.55
N ASP A 99 -11.34 19.48 -0.60
CA ASP A 99 -11.07 20.49 0.43
C ASP A 99 -10.30 19.92 1.64
N HIS A 100 -10.30 18.61 1.84
CA HIS A 100 -9.76 17.99 3.05
C HIS A 100 -8.59 17.05 2.82
N GLU A 101 -8.38 16.56 1.59
CA GLU A 101 -7.24 15.72 1.27
C GLU A 101 -6.21 16.48 0.42
N PRO A 102 -4.90 16.35 0.72
CA PRO A 102 -3.84 16.95 -0.09
C PRO A 102 -3.90 16.40 -1.53
N SER A 103 -3.81 17.26 -2.52
CA SER A 103 -3.85 16.88 -3.95
C SER A 103 -2.80 15.81 -4.31
N ILE A 104 -1.64 15.83 -3.67
CA ILE A 104 -0.57 14.83 -3.85
C ILE A 104 -0.97 13.43 -3.37
N ALA A 105 -1.95 13.32 -2.48
CA ALA A 105 -2.46 12.06 -1.96
C ALA A 105 -3.57 11.44 -2.83
N LEU A 106 -4.07 12.18 -3.83
CA LEU A 106 -5.23 11.77 -4.61
C LEU A 106 -4.91 11.51 -6.08
N PHE A 107 -4.06 12.36 -6.69
CA PHE A 107 -3.99 12.45 -8.15
C PHE A 107 -2.77 11.79 -8.76
N VAL A 108 -3.01 11.18 -9.93
CA VAL A 108 -2.00 10.68 -10.85
C VAL A 108 -2.09 11.39 -12.19
N PRO A 109 -1.00 11.42 -13.00
CA PRO A 109 -1.05 11.93 -14.37
C PRO A 109 -2.07 11.16 -15.21
N ASP A 110 -2.79 11.87 -16.09
CA ASP A 110 -3.81 11.25 -16.95
C ASP A 110 -3.23 10.27 -17.97
N ASP A 111 -1.97 10.44 -18.32
CA ASP A 111 -1.22 9.60 -19.27
C ASP A 111 -0.55 8.39 -18.60
N ASP A 112 -0.49 8.35 -17.26
CA ASP A 112 0.03 7.19 -16.51
C ASP A 112 -0.77 6.90 -15.23
N PRO A 113 -1.99 6.38 -15.33
CA PRO A 113 -2.84 6.07 -14.17
C PRO A 113 -2.29 4.94 -13.30
N LEU A 114 -1.31 4.17 -13.79
CA LEU A 114 -0.70 3.04 -13.08
C LEU A 114 0.66 3.38 -12.45
N LEU A 115 1.07 4.64 -12.44
CA LEU A 115 2.38 5.10 -11.99
C LEU A 115 2.79 4.51 -10.64
N PHE A 116 1.98 4.72 -9.61
CA PHE A 116 2.29 4.25 -8.26
C PHE A 116 2.18 2.72 -8.14
N TYR A 117 1.20 2.10 -8.78
CA TYR A 117 1.08 0.64 -8.79
C TYR A 117 2.34 -0.01 -9.37
N ARG A 118 2.86 0.54 -10.46
CA ARG A 118 4.10 0.07 -11.09
C ARG A 118 5.29 0.21 -10.16
N ALA A 119 5.52 1.40 -9.63
CA ALA A 119 6.67 1.67 -8.77
C ALA A 119 6.67 0.79 -7.51
N ILE A 120 5.50 0.66 -6.85
CA ILE A 120 5.37 -0.16 -5.65
C ILE A 120 5.49 -1.65 -5.97
N ALA A 121 4.95 -2.11 -7.10
CA ALA A 121 5.07 -3.52 -7.50
C ALA A 121 6.52 -3.89 -7.89
N GLU A 122 7.24 -3.03 -8.59
CA GLU A 122 8.66 -3.21 -8.90
C GLU A 122 9.51 -3.27 -7.62
N TYR A 123 9.31 -2.33 -6.69
CA TYR A 123 9.92 -2.38 -5.37
C TYR A 123 9.60 -3.68 -4.63
N GLY A 124 8.32 -4.04 -4.58
CA GLY A 124 7.87 -5.24 -3.87
C GLY A 124 8.48 -6.53 -4.38
N LEU A 125 8.83 -6.60 -5.68
CA LEU A 125 9.40 -7.81 -6.26
C LEU A 125 10.73 -8.23 -5.61
N HIS A 126 11.56 -7.28 -5.19
CA HIS A 126 12.80 -7.58 -4.47
C HIS A 126 12.66 -7.46 -2.94
N ALA A 127 11.85 -6.53 -2.48
CA ALA A 127 11.71 -6.24 -1.05
C ALA A 127 10.80 -7.23 -0.28
N LEU A 128 9.86 -7.89 -0.96
CA LEU A 128 9.09 -8.99 -0.37
C LEU A 128 9.97 -10.23 -0.17
N LYS A 129 9.73 -10.94 0.92
CA LYS A 129 10.27 -12.28 1.13
C LYS A 129 9.70 -13.25 0.08
N PRO A 130 10.34 -14.42 -0.13
CA PRO A 130 9.72 -15.51 -0.89
C PRO A 130 8.32 -15.81 -0.32
N GLU A 131 7.36 -15.99 -1.21
CA GLU A 131 5.94 -16.21 -0.86
C GLU A 131 5.24 -15.00 -0.20
N GLY A 132 5.91 -13.87 -0.04
CA GLY A 132 5.31 -12.62 0.42
C GLY A 132 4.28 -12.08 -0.56
N MET A 133 3.35 -11.25 -0.09
CA MET A 133 2.23 -10.77 -0.89
C MET A 133 2.18 -9.25 -0.94
N LEU A 134 1.75 -8.74 -2.09
CA LEU A 134 1.44 -7.34 -2.34
C LEU A 134 -0.07 -7.17 -2.50
N PHE A 135 -0.63 -6.17 -1.82
CA PHE A 135 -2.04 -5.80 -1.86
C PHE A 135 -2.20 -4.33 -2.23
N PHE A 136 -3.07 -4.06 -3.20
CA PHE A 136 -3.48 -2.71 -3.56
C PHE A 136 -4.97 -2.49 -3.35
N GLU A 137 -5.35 -1.35 -2.78
CA GLU A 137 -6.63 -0.74 -3.10
C GLU A 137 -6.50 -0.02 -4.44
N ILE A 138 -7.54 -0.10 -5.29
CA ILE A 138 -7.46 0.37 -6.67
C ILE A 138 -8.65 1.26 -7.05
N ASN A 139 -8.42 2.11 -8.07
CA ASN A 139 -9.50 2.67 -8.83
C ASN A 139 -10.24 1.54 -9.58
N GLN A 140 -11.56 1.48 -9.42
CA GLN A 140 -12.41 0.45 -10.04
C GLN A 140 -12.25 0.34 -11.57
N ALA A 141 -11.84 1.44 -12.23
CA ALA A 141 -11.66 1.48 -13.67
C ALA A 141 -10.39 0.73 -14.15
N TYR A 142 -9.45 0.44 -13.25
CA TYR A 142 -8.13 -0.10 -13.62
C TYR A 142 -7.80 -1.45 -12.96
N GLY A 143 -8.83 -2.21 -12.55
CA GLY A 143 -8.62 -3.51 -11.91
C GLY A 143 -7.88 -4.51 -12.79
N THR A 144 -8.35 -4.66 -14.04
CA THR A 144 -7.73 -5.57 -15.03
C THR A 144 -6.32 -5.13 -15.38
N GLU A 145 -6.10 -3.84 -15.65
CA GLU A 145 -4.80 -3.29 -16.04
C GLU A 145 -3.78 -3.41 -14.90
N THR A 146 -4.19 -3.19 -13.65
CA THR A 146 -3.32 -3.36 -12.48
C THR A 146 -2.95 -4.83 -12.29
N ALA A 147 -3.89 -5.76 -12.47
CA ALA A 147 -3.59 -7.19 -12.40
C ALA A 147 -2.61 -7.63 -13.48
N GLN A 148 -2.82 -7.22 -14.73
CA GLN A 148 -1.92 -7.51 -15.85
C GLN A 148 -0.51 -6.90 -15.62
N LEU A 149 -0.43 -5.69 -15.07
CA LEU A 149 0.82 -5.06 -14.70
C LEU A 149 1.58 -5.91 -13.66
N MET A 150 0.92 -6.35 -12.59
CA MET A 150 1.54 -7.19 -11.56
C MET A 150 2.03 -8.53 -12.15
N GLU A 151 1.25 -9.17 -13.03
CA GLU A 151 1.65 -10.41 -13.70
C GLU A 151 2.88 -10.19 -14.60
N ALA A 152 2.91 -9.09 -15.37
CA ALA A 152 4.01 -8.72 -16.23
C ALA A 152 5.31 -8.43 -15.46
N ILE A 153 5.22 -7.82 -14.29
CA ILE A 153 6.34 -7.57 -13.38
C ILE A 153 6.89 -8.88 -12.80
N GLY A 154 6.05 -9.90 -12.59
CA GLY A 154 6.51 -11.21 -12.13
C GLY A 154 5.78 -11.77 -10.91
N TYR A 155 4.68 -11.17 -10.49
CA TYR A 155 3.82 -11.76 -9.47
C TYR A 155 3.06 -12.99 -9.99
N SER A 156 2.67 -13.86 -9.08
CA SER A 156 1.84 -15.04 -9.36
C SER A 156 0.56 -14.98 -8.54
N GLN A 157 -0.42 -15.81 -8.91
CA GLN A 157 -1.72 -15.87 -8.21
C GLN A 157 -2.36 -14.49 -8.07
N VAL A 158 -2.22 -13.66 -9.10
CA VAL A 158 -2.80 -12.31 -9.10
C VAL A 158 -4.31 -12.42 -9.19
N GLN A 159 -5.00 -11.68 -8.32
CA GLN A 159 -6.46 -11.69 -8.24
C GLN A 159 -6.99 -10.27 -8.09
N VAL A 160 -8.13 -10.03 -8.74
CA VAL A 160 -8.97 -8.84 -8.54
C VAL A 160 -10.11 -9.23 -7.61
N SER A 161 -10.34 -8.44 -6.56
CA SER A 161 -11.42 -8.66 -5.60
C SER A 161 -12.36 -7.46 -5.57
N GLN A 162 -13.65 -7.76 -5.45
CA GLN A 162 -14.70 -6.76 -5.44
C GLN A 162 -15.11 -6.37 -4.02
N ASP A 163 -15.63 -5.15 -3.88
CA ASP A 163 -16.28 -4.69 -2.67
C ASP A 163 -17.73 -5.27 -2.55
N ILE A 164 -18.40 -4.91 -1.46
CA ILE A 164 -19.78 -5.39 -1.18
C ILE A 164 -20.81 -4.90 -2.22
N PHE A 165 -20.44 -3.94 -3.07
CA PHE A 165 -21.28 -3.42 -4.14
C PHE A 165 -20.96 -4.05 -5.51
N GLY A 166 -20.03 -5.01 -5.56
CA GLY A 166 -19.60 -5.69 -6.78
C GLY A 166 -18.67 -4.86 -7.67
N LYS A 167 -18.01 -3.84 -7.10
CA LYS A 167 -17.02 -3.01 -7.81
C LYS A 167 -15.62 -3.53 -7.52
N ASP A 168 -14.78 -3.61 -8.53
CA ASP A 168 -13.36 -3.95 -8.36
C ASP A 168 -12.71 -2.95 -7.39
N ARG A 169 -12.16 -3.48 -6.30
CA ARG A 169 -11.64 -2.65 -5.22
C ARG A 169 -10.22 -3.01 -4.81
N PHE A 170 -9.84 -4.26 -4.95
CA PHE A 170 -8.52 -4.72 -4.53
C PHE A 170 -7.87 -5.57 -5.61
N VAL A 171 -6.56 -5.39 -5.79
CA VAL A 171 -5.71 -6.30 -6.56
C VAL A 171 -4.59 -6.78 -5.65
N TYR A 172 -4.34 -8.08 -5.64
CA TYR A 172 -3.25 -8.65 -4.86
C TYR A 172 -2.59 -9.79 -5.60
N GLY A 173 -1.33 -10.03 -5.26
CA GLY A 173 -0.53 -11.08 -5.87
C GLY A 173 0.61 -11.52 -4.98
N LYS A 174 1.19 -12.66 -5.30
CA LYS A 174 2.23 -13.32 -4.54
C LYS A 174 3.57 -13.22 -5.27
N LYS A 175 4.64 -12.86 -4.55
CA LYS A 175 6.00 -12.96 -5.09
C LYS A 175 6.30 -14.41 -5.40
N LYS A 176 6.76 -14.69 -6.64
CA LYS A 176 7.23 -16.03 -7.00
C LYS A 176 8.45 -16.40 -6.16
N PRO A 177 8.59 -17.65 -5.74
CA PRO A 177 9.87 -18.14 -5.22
C PRO A 177 10.97 -17.88 -6.26
N LEU A 178 12.18 -17.59 -5.81
CA LEU A 178 13.36 -17.62 -6.66
C LEU A 178 13.65 -19.10 -6.96
N ASP A 179 13.69 -19.45 -8.23
CA ASP A 179 14.13 -20.79 -8.70
C ASP A 179 15.59 -21.05 -8.35
#